data_40e245ae53ec6fd07ac4e69399c64a18
#
_entry.id   40e245ae53ec6fd07ac4e69399c64a18
#
_cell.length_a   1.000
_cell.length_b   1.000
_cell.length_c   1.000
_cell.angle_alpha   90.00
_cell.angle_beta   90.00
_cell.angle_gamma   90.00
#
_symmetry.space_group_name_H-M   'P 1'
#
loop_
_entity.id
_entity.type
_entity.pdbx_description
1 polymer ?
#
loop_
_entity_poly.entity_id
_entity_poly.type
_entity_poly.pdbx_seq_one_letter_code
_entity_poly.pdbx_strand_id
1 'polypeptide(L)'
;RQAKVLATAFPPVNGGTSKAKRTVVTGMPVRPELEAEAGISKEEAVAGLNRAFDAGLKPDLPTVLIFGGSQGASVFNRIAPEALRSLDAGRFQVLHLAGPDKLEETREAYRDAKFPLLLLPASEKMGLFLGAADLVLSRSGGSTVAELALFGKAAVLIPYPYAAEGHQADNARYLADA
;
A
#
# COMPACT_ATOMS: atom_id res chain seq x y z
N ARG A 1 -35.89 6.17 0.82
CA ARG A 1 -36.06 4.69 0.86
C ARG A 1 -34.94 4.13 1.72
N GLN A 2 -35.27 3.31 2.71
CA GLN A 2 -34.25 2.60 3.51
C GLN A 2 -33.76 1.36 2.75
N ALA A 3 -32.46 1.12 2.84
CA ALA A 3 -31.87 -0.12 2.27
C ALA A 3 -32.41 -1.34 3.02
N LYS A 4 -32.75 -2.39 2.29
CA LYS A 4 -33.14 -3.67 2.91
C LYS A 4 -31.92 -4.39 3.47
N VAL A 5 -30.80 -4.37 2.74
CA VAL A 5 -29.52 -4.96 3.11
C VAL A 5 -28.43 -3.92 2.90
N LEU A 6 -27.51 -3.83 3.85
CA LEU A 6 -26.26 -3.08 3.76
C LEU A 6 -25.11 -4.09 3.73
N ALA A 7 -24.35 -4.09 2.65
CA ALA A 7 -23.08 -4.81 2.58
C ALA A 7 -21.95 -3.87 3.01
N THR A 8 -21.08 -4.33 3.91
CA THR A 8 -19.95 -3.55 4.41
C THR A 8 -18.64 -4.29 4.15
N ALA A 9 -17.58 -3.53 3.87
CA ALA A 9 -16.25 -4.08 3.67
C ALA A 9 -15.67 -4.66 4.97
N PHE A 10 -15.92 -3.96 6.07
CA PHE A 10 -15.44 -4.32 7.41
C PHE A 10 -16.59 -4.30 8.40
N PRO A 11 -16.47 -4.98 9.56
CA PRO A 11 -17.44 -4.87 10.64
C PRO A 11 -17.63 -3.40 11.04
N PRO A 12 -18.88 -2.97 11.34
CA PRO A 12 -19.11 -1.61 11.81
C PRO A 12 -18.41 -1.40 13.18
N VAL A 13 -17.58 -0.38 13.25
CA VAL A 13 -16.91 0.02 14.49
C VAL A 13 -17.89 0.77 15.37
N ASN A 14 -17.83 0.57 16.68
CA ASN A 14 -18.64 1.25 17.70
C ASN A 14 -20.17 1.10 17.57
N GLY A 15 -20.65 -0.04 17.08
CA GLY A 15 -22.08 -0.31 17.07
C GLY A 15 -22.88 0.62 16.13
N GLY A 16 -22.24 1.15 15.11
CA GLY A 16 -22.88 2.02 14.13
C GLY A 16 -24.21 1.42 13.66
N THR A 17 -25.32 2.03 14.07
CA THR A 17 -26.66 1.54 13.76
C THR A 17 -27.00 1.90 12.32
N SER A 18 -26.78 0.96 11.42
CA SER A 18 -27.36 1.07 10.09
C SER A 18 -28.89 1.05 10.18
N LYS A 19 -29.56 1.95 9.45
CA LYS A 19 -31.04 1.90 9.28
C LYS A 19 -31.47 0.77 8.33
N ALA A 20 -30.54 -0.05 7.84
CA ALA A 20 -30.84 -1.23 7.04
C ALA A 20 -31.44 -2.34 7.90
N LYS A 21 -32.36 -3.13 7.32
CA LYS A 21 -32.95 -4.28 8.02
C LYS A 21 -31.94 -5.38 8.34
N ARG A 22 -30.87 -5.46 7.56
CA ARG A 22 -29.79 -6.44 7.69
C ARG A 22 -28.47 -5.81 7.26
N THR A 23 -27.42 -6.02 8.03
CA THR A 23 -26.03 -5.70 7.65
C THR A 23 -25.26 -7.00 7.44
N VAL A 24 -24.48 -7.09 6.38
CA VAL A 24 -23.65 -8.25 6.05
C VAL A 24 -22.24 -7.74 5.76
N VAL A 25 -21.26 -8.30 6.44
CA VAL A 25 -19.84 -8.05 6.11
C VAL A 25 -19.48 -8.95 4.93
N THR A 26 -19.16 -8.35 3.81
CA THR A 26 -18.86 -9.04 2.54
C THR A 26 -17.37 -9.00 2.17
N GLY A 27 -16.57 -8.26 2.93
CA GLY A 27 -15.22 -7.92 2.52
C GLY A 27 -15.20 -6.76 1.51
N MET A 28 -14.00 -6.27 1.22
CA MET A 28 -13.75 -5.27 0.18
C MET A 28 -13.40 -5.99 -1.12
N PRO A 29 -14.10 -5.73 -2.23
CA PRO A 29 -13.72 -6.29 -3.52
C PRO A 29 -12.29 -5.90 -3.90
N VAL A 30 -11.50 -6.87 -4.33
CA VAL A 30 -10.17 -6.66 -4.89
C VAL A 30 -10.25 -6.83 -6.40
N ARG A 31 -9.36 -6.19 -7.13
CA ARG A 31 -9.30 -6.31 -8.60
C ARG A 31 -8.91 -7.74 -8.98
N PRO A 32 -9.58 -8.35 -9.99
CA PRO A 32 -9.30 -9.74 -10.41
C PRO A 32 -7.83 -9.98 -10.78
N GLU A 33 -7.16 -8.97 -11.33
CA GLU A 33 -5.74 -9.03 -11.69
C GLU A 33 -4.86 -9.23 -10.45
N LEU A 34 -5.18 -8.56 -9.34
CA LEU A 34 -4.47 -8.73 -8.07
C LEU A 34 -4.76 -10.07 -7.41
N GLU A 35 -6.00 -10.56 -7.51
CA GLU A 35 -6.35 -11.90 -7.02
C GLU A 35 -5.53 -12.97 -7.76
N ALA A 36 -5.36 -12.83 -9.07
CA ALA A 36 -4.57 -13.77 -9.87
C ALA A 36 -3.06 -13.72 -9.53
N GLU A 37 -2.56 -12.59 -9.05
CA GLU A 37 -1.14 -12.37 -8.71
C GLU A 37 -0.83 -12.60 -7.21
N ALA A 38 -1.84 -12.84 -6.35
CA ALA A 38 -1.67 -12.93 -4.89
C ALA A 38 -0.73 -14.05 -4.40
N GLY A 39 -0.48 -15.07 -5.23
CA GLY A 39 0.45 -16.17 -4.94
C GLY A 39 1.85 -16.01 -5.52
N ILE A 40 2.15 -14.87 -6.16
CA ILE A 40 3.46 -14.65 -6.79
C ILE A 40 4.60 -14.68 -5.75
N SER A 41 5.67 -15.41 -6.04
CA SER A 41 6.86 -15.38 -5.20
C SER A 41 7.58 -14.04 -5.29
N LYS A 42 8.37 -13.71 -4.25
CA LYS A 42 9.15 -12.47 -4.24
C LYS A 42 10.16 -12.45 -5.40
N GLU A 43 10.78 -13.57 -5.71
CA GLU A 43 11.74 -13.74 -6.79
C GLU A 43 11.11 -13.43 -8.15
N GLU A 44 9.91 -13.98 -8.41
CA GLU A 44 9.16 -13.73 -9.64
C GLU A 44 8.70 -12.27 -9.74
N ALA A 45 8.22 -11.70 -8.64
CA ALA A 45 7.79 -10.32 -8.57
C ALA A 45 8.96 -9.35 -8.84
N VAL A 46 10.11 -9.55 -8.19
CA VAL A 46 11.34 -8.76 -8.42
C VAL A 46 11.83 -8.91 -9.87
N ALA A 47 11.85 -10.14 -10.40
CA ALA A 47 12.21 -10.37 -11.80
C ALA A 47 11.23 -9.66 -12.76
N GLY A 48 9.94 -9.66 -12.44
CA GLY A 48 8.90 -8.93 -13.19
C GLY A 48 9.13 -7.42 -13.19
N LEU A 49 9.44 -6.84 -12.02
CA LEU A 49 9.77 -5.42 -11.90
C LEU A 49 11.05 -5.04 -12.67
N ASN A 50 12.09 -5.87 -12.57
CA ASN A 50 13.33 -5.64 -13.31
C ASN A 50 13.11 -5.67 -14.82
N ARG A 51 12.31 -6.62 -15.33
CA ARG A 51 11.96 -6.67 -16.78
C ARG A 51 11.13 -5.47 -17.22
N ALA A 52 10.25 -4.98 -16.37
CA ALA A 52 9.33 -3.89 -16.74
C ALA A 52 9.98 -2.50 -16.65
N PHE A 53 10.95 -2.31 -15.73
CA PHE A 53 11.45 -0.98 -15.37
C PHE A 53 12.97 -0.86 -15.35
N ASP A 54 13.72 -1.93 -15.70
CA ASP A 54 15.19 -1.98 -15.60
C ASP A 54 15.72 -1.54 -14.24
N ALA A 55 15.07 -2.05 -13.17
CA ALA A 55 15.19 -1.48 -11.83
C ALA A 55 16.43 -1.95 -11.04
N GLY A 56 17.08 -3.05 -11.45
CA GLY A 56 18.26 -3.61 -10.77
C GLY A 56 17.99 -4.10 -9.34
N LEU A 57 16.74 -4.47 -9.03
CA LEU A 57 16.32 -4.97 -7.72
C LEU A 57 16.88 -6.38 -7.47
N LYS A 58 17.09 -6.72 -6.20
CA LYS A 58 17.61 -8.00 -5.74
C LYS A 58 16.57 -8.73 -4.88
N PRO A 59 16.26 -10.01 -5.15
CA PRO A 59 15.24 -10.73 -4.40
C PRO A 59 15.65 -11.05 -2.95
N ASP A 60 16.95 -11.13 -2.67
CA ASP A 60 17.52 -11.39 -1.35
C ASP A 60 17.55 -10.17 -0.42
N LEU A 61 17.34 -8.96 -0.95
CA LEU A 61 17.27 -7.76 -0.13
C LEU A 61 15.85 -7.52 0.42
N PRO A 62 15.70 -7.19 1.71
CA PRO A 62 14.47 -6.64 2.25
C PRO A 62 13.95 -5.47 1.41
N THR A 63 12.68 -5.51 1.05
CA THR A 63 12.05 -4.54 0.15
C THR A 63 10.97 -3.75 0.85
N VAL A 64 11.13 -2.43 0.90
CA VAL A 64 10.12 -1.51 1.44
C VAL A 64 9.33 -0.92 0.29
N LEU A 65 8.02 -1.14 0.27
CA LEU A 65 7.09 -0.50 -0.67
C LEU A 65 6.42 0.70 0.00
N ILE A 66 6.45 1.84 -0.65
CA ILE A 66 5.85 3.10 -0.17
C ILE A 66 4.83 3.60 -1.19
N PHE A 67 3.58 3.82 -0.77
CA PHE A 67 2.57 4.43 -1.63
C PHE A 67 1.44 5.08 -0.84
N GLY A 68 0.83 6.11 -1.41
CA GLY A 68 -0.23 6.89 -0.76
C GLY A 68 -1.64 6.64 -1.28
N GLY A 69 -1.85 5.57 -2.06
CA GLY A 69 -3.05 5.36 -2.86
C GLY A 69 -2.97 6.08 -4.20
N SER A 70 -4.07 6.11 -4.96
CA SER A 70 -4.10 6.59 -6.36
C SER A 70 -3.62 8.03 -6.57
N GLN A 71 -3.71 8.88 -5.54
CA GLN A 71 -3.28 10.29 -5.62
C GLN A 71 -1.92 10.54 -4.95
N GLY A 72 -1.26 9.49 -4.47
CA GLY A 72 -0.03 9.61 -3.69
C GLY A 72 -0.25 10.25 -2.31
N ALA A 73 0.81 10.36 -1.54
CA ALA A 73 0.80 11.04 -0.26
C ALA A 73 2.04 11.91 -0.12
N SER A 74 1.92 13.23 -0.28
CA SER A 74 3.05 14.17 -0.19
C SER A 74 3.82 14.05 1.13
N VAL A 75 3.16 13.64 2.22
CA VAL A 75 3.82 13.40 3.49
C VAL A 75 4.83 12.26 3.39
N PHE A 76 4.52 11.16 2.68
CA PHE A 76 5.45 10.04 2.51
C PHE A 76 6.61 10.44 1.61
N ASN A 77 6.33 11.19 0.53
CA ASN A 77 7.34 11.66 -0.41
C ASN A 77 8.41 12.53 0.26
N ARG A 78 8.04 13.25 1.32
CA ARG A 78 8.93 14.10 2.09
C ARG A 78 9.63 13.36 3.22
N ILE A 79 8.88 12.59 4.03
CA ILE A 79 9.39 12.00 5.28
C ILE A 79 10.15 10.69 5.03
N ALA A 80 9.69 9.84 4.09
CA ALA A 80 10.31 8.55 3.88
C ALA A 80 11.77 8.65 3.38
N PRO A 81 12.14 9.54 2.43
CA PRO A 81 13.54 9.71 2.04
C PRO A 81 14.45 10.08 3.22
N GLU A 82 13.99 10.97 4.11
CA GLU A 82 14.73 11.38 5.28
C GLU A 82 14.90 10.23 6.29
N ALA A 83 13.82 9.54 6.63
CA ALA A 83 13.86 8.42 7.56
C ALA A 83 14.75 7.27 7.06
N LEU A 84 14.65 6.92 5.78
CA LEU A 84 15.41 5.82 5.19
C LEU A 84 16.91 6.14 5.04
N ARG A 85 17.26 7.41 4.92
CA ARG A 85 18.68 7.86 4.83
C ARG A 85 19.49 7.53 6.08
N SER A 86 18.82 7.42 7.24
CA SER A 86 19.46 7.06 8.51
C SER A 86 19.77 5.56 8.65
N LEU A 87 19.25 4.72 7.74
CA LEU A 87 19.42 3.28 7.77
C LEU A 87 20.64 2.84 6.94
N ASP A 88 21.17 1.64 7.21
CA ASP A 88 22.25 1.04 6.45
C ASP A 88 21.79 0.71 5.02
N ALA A 89 22.25 1.48 4.06
CA ALA A 89 21.83 1.44 2.67
C ALA A 89 22.10 0.10 1.95
N GLY A 90 23.04 -0.71 2.44
CA GLY A 90 23.37 -2.03 1.87
C GLY A 90 22.37 -3.13 2.25
N ARG A 91 21.45 -2.87 3.17
CA ARG A 91 20.62 -3.90 3.79
C ARG A 91 19.18 -3.93 3.32
N PHE A 92 18.76 -3.02 2.45
CA PHE A 92 17.38 -2.96 1.93
C PHE A 92 17.31 -2.26 0.58
N GLN A 93 16.17 -2.34 -0.05
CA GLN A 93 15.82 -1.62 -1.28
C GLN A 93 14.41 -1.03 -1.17
N VAL A 94 14.10 -0.04 -2.01
CA VAL A 94 12.88 0.75 -1.92
C VAL A 94 12.11 0.76 -3.24
N LEU A 95 10.81 0.53 -3.16
CA LEU A 95 9.84 0.76 -4.21
C LEU A 95 8.97 1.93 -3.76
N HIS A 96 8.92 3.04 -4.50
CA HIS A 96 8.10 4.19 -4.10
C HIS A 96 7.22 4.66 -5.24
N LEU A 97 5.90 4.68 -5.02
CA LEU A 97 4.90 5.25 -5.93
C LEU A 97 4.49 6.63 -5.39
N ALA A 98 5.09 7.69 -5.98
CA ALA A 98 5.01 9.05 -5.46
C ALA A 98 3.65 9.75 -5.68
N GLY A 99 2.90 9.30 -6.68
CA GLY A 99 1.73 9.98 -7.21
C GLY A 99 2.04 10.73 -8.52
N PRO A 100 1.03 10.96 -9.38
CA PRO A 100 1.21 11.42 -10.76
C PRO A 100 2.04 12.71 -10.89
N ASP A 101 1.77 13.71 -10.06
CA ASP A 101 2.36 15.05 -10.20
C ASP A 101 3.50 15.33 -9.22
N LYS A 102 4.06 14.29 -8.57
CA LYS A 102 5.01 14.45 -7.46
C LYS A 102 6.35 13.75 -7.68
N LEU A 103 6.56 13.19 -8.88
CA LEU A 103 7.73 12.38 -9.17
C LEU A 103 9.04 13.16 -9.01
N GLU A 104 9.13 14.35 -9.58
CA GLU A 104 10.36 15.14 -9.60
C GLU A 104 10.71 15.69 -8.20
N GLU A 105 9.72 16.19 -7.46
CA GLU A 105 9.91 16.60 -6.07
C GLU A 105 10.41 15.42 -5.21
N THR A 106 9.82 14.24 -5.39
CA THR A 106 10.22 13.03 -4.65
C THR A 106 11.60 12.55 -5.08
N ARG A 107 11.93 12.65 -6.37
CA ARG A 107 13.27 12.31 -6.89
C ARG A 107 14.35 13.18 -6.27
N GLU A 108 14.08 14.48 -6.15
CA GLU A 108 15.01 15.41 -5.50
C GLU A 108 15.19 15.08 -4.01
N ALA A 109 14.13 14.68 -3.31
CA ALA A 109 14.22 14.24 -1.92
C ALA A 109 15.07 12.97 -1.74
N TYR A 110 15.16 12.11 -2.78
CA TYR A 110 16.00 10.90 -2.78
C TYR A 110 17.38 11.11 -3.41
N ARG A 111 17.77 12.33 -3.81
CA ARG A 111 19.04 12.60 -4.54
C ARG A 111 20.28 11.95 -3.90
N ASP A 112 20.36 11.94 -2.57
CA ASP A 112 21.49 11.38 -1.82
C ASP A 112 21.26 9.95 -1.33
N ALA A 113 20.21 9.27 -1.81
CA ALA A 113 19.94 7.89 -1.45
C ALA A 113 21.03 6.96 -1.99
N LYS A 114 21.53 6.07 -1.11
CA LYS A 114 22.59 5.11 -1.43
C LYS A 114 22.10 3.67 -1.56
N PHE A 115 20.80 3.45 -1.43
CA PHE A 115 20.15 2.16 -1.57
C PHE A 115 19.47 2.03 -2.96
N PRO A 116 19.26 0.80 -3.46
CA PRO A 116 18.50 0.60 -4.70
C PRO A 116 17.08 1.17 -4.56
N LEU A 117 16.67 1.97 -5.53
CA LEU A 117 15.38 2.67 -5.52
C LEU A 117 14.68 2.55 -6.87
N LEU A 118 13.48 2.00 -6.90
CA LEU A 118 12.53 2.15 -8.00
C LEU A 118 11.49 3.20 -7.62
N LEU A 119 11.59 4.39 -8.22
CA LEU A 119 10.69 5.51 -7.99
C LEU A 119 9.85 5.77 -9.24
N LEU A 120 8.53 5.65 -9.12
CA LEU A 120 7.56 5.86 -10.20
C LEU A 120 6.42 6.79 -9.74
N PRO A 121 5.72 7.46 -10.68
CA PRO A 121 4.54 8.23 -10.32
C PRO A 121 3.38 7.33 -9.89
N ALA A 122 3.13 6.25 -10.63
CA ALA A 122 2.11 5.24 -10.39
C ALA A 122 2.44 3.96 -11.17
N SER A 123 1.73 2.87 -10.90
CA SER A 123 1.86 1.63 -11.68
C SER A 123 0.55 0.86 -11.70
N GLU A 124 0.23 0.26 -12.84
CA GLU A 124 -0.85 -0.71 -12.96
C GLU A 124 -0.43 -2.12 -12.49
N LYS A 125 0.88 -2.36 -12.33
CA LYS A 125 1.46 -3.66 -11.95
C LYS A 125 1.55 -3.84 -10.43
N MET A 126 0.51 -3.41 -9.69
CA MET A 126 0.53 -3.44 -8.21
C MET A 126 0.80 -4.82 -7.62
N GLY A 127 0.39 -5.89 -8.27
CA GLY A 127 0.67 -7.25 -7.81
C GLY A 127 2.18 -7.54 -7.74
N LEU A 128 2.97 -7.07 -8.72
CA LEU A 128 4.43 -7.18 -8.67
C LEU A 128 5.03 -6.36 -7.52
N PHE A 129 4.52 -5.14 -7.28
CA PHE A 129 4.98 -4.31 -6.17
C PHE A 129 4.67 -4.94 -4.82
N LEU A 130 3.43 -5.41 -4.63
CA LEU A 130 3.01 -6.11 -3.43
C LEU A 130 3.74 -7.45 -3.27
N GLY A 131 3.88 -8.23 -4.35
CA GLY A 131 4.63 -9.49 -4.33
C GLY A 131 6.08 -9.31 -3.87
N ALA A 132 6.77 -8.28 -4.37
CA ALA A 132 8.17 -7.99 -4.05
C ALA A 132 8.38 -7.42 -2.64
N ALA A 133 7.35 -6.80 -2.02
CA ALA A 133 7.48 -6.12 -0.75
C ALA A 133 7.56 -7.08 0.45
N ASP A 134 8.44 -6.78 1.40
CA ASP A 134 8.47 -7.37 2.74
C ASP A 134 7.76 -6.48 3.76
N LEU A 135 7.85 -5.17 3.58
CA LEU A 135 7.17 -4.17 4.41
C LEU A 135 6.51 -3.12 3.53
N VAL A 136 5.30 -2.75 3.86
CA VAL A 136 4.55 -1.70 3.15
C VAL A 136 4.33 -0.50 4.06
N LEU A 137 4.64 0.70 3.58
CA LEU A 137 4.25 1.98 4.19
C LEU A 137 3.16 2.62 3.33
N SER A 138 1.95 2.74 3.88
CA SER A 138 0.84 3.28 3.10
C SER A 138 -0.25 3.98 3.92
N ARG A 139 -1.22 4.58 3.22
CA ARG A 139 -2.53 4.95 3.79
C ARG A 139 -3.38 3.71 4.01
N SER A 140 -4.33 3.79 4.94
CA SER A 140 -5.26 2.71 5.28
C SER A 140 -6.62 2.84 4.59
N GLY A 141 -6.62 3.15 3.28
CA GLY A 141 -7.83 3.08 2.47
C GLY A 141 -8.38 1.65 2.42
N GLY A 142 -9.70 1.49 2.26
CA GLY A 142 -10.34 0.17 2.29
C GLY A 142 -9.75 -0.81 1.26
N SER A 143 -9.54 -0.40 0.01
CA SER A 143 -8.91 -1.24 -1.02
C SER A 143 -7.46 -1.60 -0.64
N THR A 144 -6.69 -0.65 -0.12
CA THR A 144 -5.31 -0.89 0.31
C THR A 144 -5.25 -1.96 1.40
N VAL A 145 -6.11 -1.87 2.42
CA VAL A 145 -6.17 -2.87 3.51
C VAL A 145 -6.53 -4.25 2.97
N ALA A 146 -7.50 -4.34 2.04
CA ALA A 146 -7.87 -5.61 1.42
C ALA A 146 -6.73 -6.18 0.56
N GLU A 147 -6.03 -5.35 -0.21
CA GLU A 147 -4.88 -5.76 -1.02
C GLU A 147 -3.71 -6.25 -0.14
N LEU A 148 -3.43 -5.56 0.98
CA LEU A 148 -2.40 -5.97 1.95
C LEU A 148 -2.74 -7.31 2.59
N ALA A 149 -4.00 -7.51 2.99
CA ALA A 149 -4.48 -8.78 3.55
C ALA A 149 -4.39 -9.91 2.52
N LEU A 150 -4.80 -9.67 1.27
CA LEU A 150 -4.72 -10.65 0.18
C LEU A 150 -3.29 -11.13 -0.08
N PHE A 151 -2.32 -10.22 -0.04
CA PHE A 151 -0.90 -10.55 -0.26
C PHE A 151 -0.16 -10.94 1.03
N GLY A 152 -0.82 -10.95 2.20
CA GLY A 152 -0.22 -11.29 3.49
C GLY A 152 0.94 -10.36 3.88
N LYS A 153 0.83 -9.05 3.61
CA LYS A 153 1.93 -8.10 3.79
C LYS A 153 1.94 -7.44 5.16
N ALA A 154 3.12 -7.45 5.80
CA ALA A 154 3.37 -6.59 6.94
C ALA A 154 3.30 -5.11 6.50
N ALA A 155 2.65 -4.27 7.31
CA ALA A 155 2.44 -2.88 6.93
C ALA A 155 2.54 -1.91 8.11
N VAL A 156 3.08 -0.72 7.82
CA VAL A 156 2.93 0.48 8.65
C VAL A 156 1.86 1.34 7.99
N LEU A 157 0.70 1.42 8.64
CA LEU A 157 -0.44 2.17 8.13
C LEU A 157 -0.53 3.53 8.80
N ILE A 158 -0.56 4.58 7.99
CA ILE A 158 -0.72 5.96 8.44
C ILE A 158 -2.05 6.49 7.89
N PRO A 159 -3.12 6.48 8.69
CA PRO A 159 -4.43 6.97 8.26
C PRO A 159 -4.38 8.41 7.73
N TYR A 160 -5.21 8.70 6.73
CA TYR A 160 -5.37 10.07 6.26
C TYR A 160 -6.14 10.88 7.29
N PRO A 161 -5.58 11.98 7.86
CA PRO A 161 -6.17 12.67 9.00
C PRO A 161 -7.50 13.35 8.68
N TYR A 162 -7.76 13.64 7.42
CA TYR A 162 -9.01 14.29 6.96
C TYR A 162 -9.98 13.30 6.30
N ALA A 163 -9.81 12.00 6.54
CA ALA A 163 -10.75 10.99 6.06
C ALA A 163 -12.12 11.20 6.73
N ALA A 164 -13.19 11.16 5.94
CA ALA A 164 -14.54 11.31 6.46
C ALA A 164 -14.77 10.30 7.62
N GLU A 165 -15.34 10.78 8.71
CA GLU A 165 -15.66 9.97 9.90
C GLU A 165 -14.49 9.13 10.46
N GLY A 166 -13.24 9.44 10.09
CA GLY A 166 -12.05 8.72 10.58
C GLY A 166 -11.93 7.27 10.08
N HIS A 167 -12.69 6.87 9.06
CA HIS A 167 -12.77 5.48 8.58
C HIS A 167 -11.39 4.84 8.28
N GLN A 168 -10.36 5.62 7.93
CA GLN A 168 -9.03 5.06 7.71
C GLN A 168 -8.37 4.59 9.02
N ALA A 169 -8.63 5.27 10.15
CA ALA A 169 -8.13 4.78 11.43
C ALA A 169 -8.77 3.44 11.83
N ASP A 170 -10.06 3.29 11.55
CA ASP A 170 -10.79 2.04 11.80
C ASP A 170 -10.30 0.91 10.89
N ASN A 171 -10.06 1.19 9.60
CA ASN A 171 -9.47 0.22 8.69
C ASN A 171 -8.08 -0.24 9.14
N ALA A 172 -7.25 0.68 9.64
CA ALA A 172 -5.93 0.34 10.15
C ALA A 172 -6.01 -0.57 11.39
N ARG A 173 -6.92 -0.27 12.33
CA ARG A 173 -7.16 -1.12 13.51
C ARG A 173 -7.64 -2.52 13.10
N TYR A 174 -8.58 -2.58 12.16
CA TYR A 174 -9.09 -3.86 11.68
C TYR A 174 -7.98 -4.79 11.18
N LEU A 175 -7.02 -4.26 10.42
CA LEU A 175 -5.88 -5.06 9.95
C LEU A 175 -4.89 -5.38 11.08
N ALA A 176 -4.72 -4.50 12.07
CA ALA A 176 -3.79 -4.70 13.17
C ALA A 176 -4.29 -5.76 14.18
N ASP A 177 -5.63 -5.92 14.29
CA ASP A 177 -6.27 -6.85 15.22
C ASP A 177 -6.53 -8.24 14.59
N ALA A 178 -6.24 -8.41 13.27
CA ALA A 178 -6.43 -9.66 12.54
C ALA A 178 -5.22 -10.57 12.58
#